data_b9c3618bf426ae2bfce95d889702d5c1
#
_entry.id   b9c3618bf426ae2bfce95d889702d5c1
#
_cell.length_a   1.000
_cell.length_b   1.000
_cell.length_c   1.000
_cell.angle_alpha   90.00
_cell.angle_beta   90.00
_cell.angle_gamma   90.00
#
_symmetry.space_group_name_H-M   'P 1'
#
loop_
_entity.id
_entity.type
_entity.pdbx_description
1 polymer ?
#
loop_
_entity_poly.entity_id
_entity_poly.type
_entity_poly.pdbx_seq_one_letter_code
_entity_poly.pdbx_strand_id
1 'polypeptide(L)'
;MNALLIYPEWPDTYWSFKHALPFQGKRSAYPPLGLLTIAALLPPHWSKRLVDTNVRPLTDSDLGWADVALVSGMLVQKDSLLAILDRCHACGIRTVVGGPIASGFTELHRYADHIVIGEAEELIATLAEDLERGKAKPQYKASEMPALDRSPLPDLSLINTRHYCSMAIQYSRGCPYNCEFCDIIEIYGRKPRTKSVAQVIAELEQLYERKWRGAVFLVDDNFIGNKKNVKQLLLALAEWNNRHRRPFTFFTEASMNLADDPELLGLMKAAGFIRVFLGIETPVEASLKEANKLQNTQRSLLDSVRCIQQYGIEVMAGFIVGFDSDPEDVFDRQVEFIQKSAIPIAMVGLLQALPGTRLYRRLEQEGRLLGEADGNNIDCNLSFIPTMSAERLLDGYRSILKRIYAPDAYYDRVRHFLEHYRPTRTRRSLSEYLALCRSVVKQGILGNARASYWKFLIDAATRYRHAFGTAVTLAILGYHFCMVTEDACRKV
;
A
#
# COMPACT_ATOMS: atom_id res chain seq x y z
N MET A 1 10.83 19.94 24.11
CA MET A 1 9.72 18.98 24.35
C MET A 1 10.14 17.57 23.94
N ASN A 2 9.57 16.57 24.57
CA ASN A 2 9.73 15.15 24.20
C ASN A 2 8.56 14.74 23.30
N ALA A 3 8.82 14.57 22.02
CA ALA A 3 7.82 14.19 21.03
C ALA A 3 7.83 12.68 20.78
N LEU A 4 6.72 12.02 21.09
CA LEU A 4 6.50 10.60 20.84
C LEU A 4 5.69 10.43 19.56
N LEU A 5 6.33 9.94 18.50
CA LEU A 5 5.66 9.63 17.24
C LEU A 5 5.16 8.18 17.31
N ILE A 6 3.86 7.96 17.07
CA ILE A 6 3.25 6.64 17.21
C ILE A 6 2.57 6.26 15.90
N TYR A 7 2.93 5.09 15.38
CA TYR A 7 2.28 4.50 14.22
C TYR A 7 1.37 3.36 14.64
N PRO A 8 0.05 3.46 14.41
CA PRO A 8 -0.92 2.45 14.81
C PRO A 8 -0.71 1.11 14.10
N GLU A 9 -1.17 0.04 14.74
CA GLU A 9 -1.12 -1.31 14.18
C GLU A 9 -2.05 -1.45 12.98
N TRP A 10 -1.57 -2.16 11.95
CA TRP A 10 -2.38 -2.57 10.81
C TRP A 10 -3.25 -3.76 11.21
N PRO A 11 -4.54 -3.75 10.88
CA PRO A 11 -5.34 -4.97 10.95
C PRO A 11 -4.86 -5.99 9.90
N ASP A 12 -5.36 -7.22 9.99
CA ASP A 12 -5.05 -8.26 9.02
C ASP A 12 -5.71 -7.95 7.68
N THR A 13 -4.94 -7.38 6.75
CA THR A 13 -5.35 -6.97 5.41
C THR A 13 -4.37 -7.49 4.36
N TYR A 14 -4.70 -7.34 3.09
CA TYR A 14 -3.78 -7.64 1.99
C TYR A 14 -2.43 -6.92 2.14
N TRP A 15 -2.45 -5.65 2.56
CA TRP A 15 -1.26 -4.81 2.68
C TRP A 15 -0.48 -4.98 3.98
N SER A 16 -1.03 -5.68 4.97
CA SER A 16 -0.31 -5.96 6.22
C SER A 16 0.85 -6.93 6.00
N PHE A 17 0.73 -7.84 5.03
CA PHE A 17 1.65 -8.95 4.77
C PHE A 17 1.99 -9.77 6.02
N LYS A 18 1.20 -9.68 7.08
CA LYS A 18 1.47 -10.21 8.43
C LYS A 18 1.84 -11.69 8.41
N HIS A 19 1.17 -12.51 7.59
CA HIS A 19 1.47 -13.95 7.49
C HIS A 19 2.70 -14.25 6.61
N ALA A 20 3.16 -13.31 5.77
CA ALA A 20 4.37 -13.47 4.95
C ALA A 20 5.65 -13.03 5.67
N LEU A 21 5.58 -11.97 6.51
CA LEU A 21 6.72 -11.36 7.19
C LEU A 21 7.57 -12.35 8.02
N PRO A 22 7.00 -13.31 8.79
CA PRO A 22 7.76 -14.25 9.59
C PRO A 22 8.70 -15.14 8.75
N PHE A 23 8.37 -15.41 7.47
CA PHE A 23 9.24 -16.17 6.59
C PHE A 23 10.59 -15.47 6.37
N GLN A 24 10.59 -14.16 6.37
CA GLN A 24 11.79 -13.34 6.22
C GLN A 24 12.37 -12.86 7.57
N GLY A 25 11.75 -13.20 8.69
CA GLY A 25 12.13 -12.71 10.03
C GLY A 25 11.88 -11.21 10.20
N LYS A 26 10.86 -10.68 9.51
CA LYS A 26 10.45 -9.28 9.54
C LYS A 26 9.22 -9.09 10.42
N ARG A 27 8.96 -7.86 10.86
CA ARG A 27 7.84 -7.49 11.72
C ARG A 27 6.83 -6.58 11.02
N SER A 28 7.30 -5.71 10.13
CA SER A 28 6.46 -4.80 9.35
C SER A 28 6.86 -4.80 7.88
N ALA A 29 5.92 -4.51 6.99
CA ALA A 29 6.16 -4.45 5.55
C ALA A 29 7.06 -3.26 5.18
N TYR A 30 6.76 -2.07 5.67
CA TYR A 30 7.51 -0.82 5.44
C TYR A 30 7.38 0.13 6.64
N PRO A 31 8.35 1.07 6.79
CA PRO A 31 8.32 2.04 7.87
C PRO A 31 7.27 3.13 7.64
N PRO A 32 6.83 3.82 8.71
CA PRO A 32 5.87 4.93 8.64
C PRO A 32 6.52 6.20 8.07
N LEU A 33 6.66 6.27 6.74
CA LEU A 33 7.36 7.36 6.04
C LEU A 33 6.84 8.74 6.43
N GLY A 34 5.52 8.90 6.55
CA GLY A 34 4.91 10.18 6.94
C GLY A 34 5.40 10.67 8.30
N LEU A 35 5.42 9.79 9.32
CA LEU A 35 5.93 10.16 10.66
C LEU A 35 7.43 10.46 10.66
N LEU A 36 8.21 9.76 9.83
CA LEU A 36 9.65 10.04 9.69
C LEU A 36 9.89 11.40 9.02
N THR A 37 9.03 11.79 8.08
CA THR A 37 9.06 13.12 7.45
C THR A 37 8.66 14.20 8.45
N ILE A 38 7.61 13.97 9.23
CA ILE A 38 7.19 14.88 10.32
C ILE A 38 8.31 15.04 11.35
N ALA A 39 8.97 13.96 11.74
CA ALA A 39 10.09 14.03 12.69
C ALA A 39 11.23 14.93 12.20
N ALA A 40 11.49 14.95 10.89
CA ALA A 40 12.51 15.82 10.31
C ALA A 40 12.09 17.29 10.28
N LEU A 41 10.78 17.59 10.30
CA LEU A 41 10.21 18.95 10.32
C LEU A 41 10.08 19.52 11.74
N LEU A 42 10.03 18.67 12.78
CA LEU A 42 9.95 19.11 14.17
C LEU A 42 11.22 19.88 14.59
N PRO A 43 11.10 20.84 15.52
CA PRO A 43 12.24 21.62 15.99
C PRO A 43 13.43 20.74 16.39
N PRO A 44 14.67 21.11 16.03
CA PRO A 44 15.86 20.30 16.29
C PRO A 44 16.16 20.14 17.78
N HIS A 45 15.68 21.03 18.64
CA HIS A 45 15.83 20.95 20.09
C HIS A 45 14.81 20.04 20.78
N TRP A 46 13.84 19.50 20.01
CA TRP A 46 12.93 18.47 20.56
C TRP A 46 13.60 17.10 20.57
N SER A 47 13.47 16.40 21.68
CA SER A 47 13.82 14.98 21.74
C SER A 47 12.71 14.16 21.07
N LYS A 48 13.07 13.22 20.21
CA LYS A 48 12.13 12.47 19.36
C LYS A 48 12.27 10.97 19.61
N ARG A 49 11.15 10.26 19.72
CA ARG A 49 11.10 8.79 19.72
C ARG A 49 9.98 8.34 18.80
N LEU A 50 10.19 7.21 18.11
CA LEU A 50 9.16 6.59 17.30
C LEU A 50 8.82 5.21 17.84
N VAL A 51 7.53 4.95 17.97
CA VAL A 51 6.95 3.64 18.27
C VAL A 51 6.09 3.23 17.07
N ASP A 52 6.56 2.25 16.33
CA ASP A 52 5.74 1.54 15.34
C ASP A 52 5.13 0.33 16.03
N THR A 53 3.82 0.34 16.27
CA THR A 53 3.14 -0.74 17.00
C THR A 53 3.06 -2.05 16.21
N ASN A 54 3.36 -2.02 14.91
CA ASN A 54 3.57 -3.22 14.10
C ASN A 54 4.92 -3.91 14.41
N VAL A 55 5.87 -3.17 15.00
CA VAL A 55 7.22 -3.65 15.34
C VAL A 55 7.34 -4.01 16.80
N ARG A 56 6.82 -3.16 17.70
CA ARG A 56 6.80 -3.37 19.14
C ARG A 56 5.61 -2.71 19.82
N PRO A 57 5.12 -3.23 20.93
CA PRO A 57 4.03 -2.58 21.66
C PRO A 57 4.45 -1.19 22.19
N LEU A 58 3.47 -0.29 22.30
CA LEU A 58 3.57 0.95 23.02
C LEU A 58 3.59 0.63 24.53
N THR A 59 4.59 1.13 25.27
CA THR A 59 4.76 0.88 26.70
C THR A 59 4.42 2.11 27.53
N ASP A 60 4.14 1.90 28.84
CA ASP A 60 3.89 3.01 29.76
C ASP A 60 5.15 3.87 29.98
N SER A 61 6.35 3.27 29.84
CA SER A 61 7.61 4.03 29.83
C SER A 61 7.75 4.95 28.61
N ASP A 62 7.19 4.58 27.45
CA ASP A 62 7.14 5.47 26.28
C ASP A 62 6.22 6.65 26.56
N LEU A 63 5.04 6.38 27.13
CA LEU A 63 4.05 7.40 27.48
C LEU A 63 4.58 8.33 28.56
N GLY A 64 5.13 7.80 29.67
CA GLY A 64 5.68 8.62 30.75
C GLY A 64 6.88 9.50 30.37
N TRP A 65 7.50 9.26 29.21
CA TRP A 65 8.56 10.10 28.67
C TRP A 65 8.05 11.26 27.83
N ALA A 66 6.84 11.17 27.28
CA ALA A 66 6.33 12.08 26.26
C ALA A 66 5.66 13.33 26.87
N ASP A 67 5.97 14.50 26.29
CA ASP A 67 5.20 15.74 26.53
C ASP A 67 4.04 15.87 25.51
N VAL A 68 4.22 15.30 24.32
CA VAL A 68 3.24 15.28 23.23
C VAL A 68 3.35 13.99 22.41
N ALA A 69 2.22 13.43 22.02
CA ALA A 69 2.11 12.29 21.13
C ALA A 69 1.63 12.72 19.74
N LEU A 70 2.42 12.43 18.71
CA LEU A 70 2.02 12.63 17.31
C LEU A 70 1.65 11.28 16.70
N VAL A 71 0.38 11.11 16.35
CA VAL A 71 -0.15 9.85 15.82
C VAL A 71 -0.56 10.05 14.37
N SER A 72 -0.16 9.15 13.49
CA SER A 72 -0.55 9.21 12.08
C SER A 72 -0.92 7.84 11.56
N GLY A 73 -2.04 7.74 10.86
CA GLY A 73 -2.53 6.48 10.33
C GLY A 73 -3.44 6.65 9.11
N MET A 74 -3.82 5.51 8.55
CA MET A 74 -4.85 5.37 7.54
C MET A 74 -6.20 5.08 8.22
N LEU A 75 -7.31 5.26 7.50
CA LEU A 75 -8.66 4.99 8.04
C LEU A 75 -8.79 3.54 8.56
N VAL A 76 -8.19 2.57 7.88
CA VAL A 76 -8.18 1.16 8.27
C VAL A 76 -7.48 0.89 9.63
N GLN A 77 -6.69 1.83 10.14
CA GLN A 77 -6.01 1.74 11.44
C GLN A 77 -6.80 2.45 12.57
N LYS A 78 -8.05 2.86 12.31
CA LYS A 78 -8.90 3.66 13.22
C LYS A 78 -8.93 3.07 14.63
N ASP A 79 -9.25 1.79 14.77
CA ASP A 79 -9.41 1.16 16.10
C ASP A 79 -8.12 1.19 16.92
N SER A 80 -6.99 0.86 16.30
CA SER A 80 -5.67 0.94 16.92
C SER A 80 -5.30 2.38 17.28
N LEU A 81 -5.63 3.34 16.42
CA LEU A 81 -5.39 4.76 16.67
C LEU A 81 -6.20 5.25 17.88
N LEU A 82 -7.51 4.94 17.93
CA LEU A 82 -8.37 5.34 19.06
C LEU A 82 -7.87 4.75 20.37
N ALA A 83 -7.49 3.47 20.42
CA ALA A 83 -6.92 2.85 21.60
C ALA A 83 -5.61 3.51 22.06
N ILE A 84 -4.78 4.01 21.14
CA ILE A 84 -3.57 4.78 21.45
C ILE A 84 -3.95 6.14 22.06
N LEU A 85 -4.92 6.86 21.48
CA LEU A 85 -5.37 8.15 22.00
C LEU A 85 -5.93 8.04 23.41
N ASP A 86 -6.77 7.03 23.68
CA ASP A 86 -7.31 6.76 25.03
C ASP A 86 -6.20 6.55 26.05
N ARG A 87 -5.14 5.79 25.71
CA ARG A 87 -3.97 5.62 26.56
C ARG A 87 -3.20 6.91 26.80
N CYS A 88 -3.03 7.74 25.78
CA CYS A 88 -2.37 9.04 25.89
C CYS A 88 -3.15 9.96 26.85
N HIS A 89 -4.46 10.03 26.68
CA HIS A 89 -5.35 10.85 27.53
C HIS A 89 -5.33 10.36 28.99
N ALA A 90 -5.38 9.05 29.22
CA ALA A 90 -5.28 8.48 30.57
C ALA A 90 -3.96 8.85 31.28
N CYS A 91 -2.90 9.12 30.52
CA CYS A 91 -1.61 9.58 31.02
C CYS A 91 -1.45 11.13 31.02
N GLY A 92 -2.48 11.89 30.61
CA GLY A 92 -2.44 13.35 30.53
C GLY A 92 -1.53 13.90 29.41
N ILE A 93 -1.27 13.10 28.37
CA ILE A 93 -0.40 13.46 27.24
C ILE A 93 -1.22 14.12 26.15
N ARG A 94 -0.81 15.31 25.72
CA ARG A 94 -1.44 16.00 24.58
C ARG A 94 -1.23 15.21 23.28
N THR A 95 -2.29 15.13 22.48
CA THR A 95 -2.32 14.33 21.26
C THR A 95 -2.45 15.23 20.01
N VAL A 96 -1.67 14.91 18.98
CA VAL A 96 -1.75 15.50 17.65
C VAL A 96 -1.97 14.37 16.65
N VAL A 97 -3.07 14.41 15.89
CA VAL A 97 -3.37 13.39 14.89
C VAL A 97 -3.29 13.98 13.49
N GLY A 98 -2.62 13.29 12.59
CA GLY A 98 -2.49 13.64 11.18
C GLY A 98 -2.53 12.41 10.26
N GLY A 99 -2.17 12.63 8.99
CA GLY A 99 -2.20 11.61 7.94
C GLY A 99 -3.60 11.43 7.33
N PRO A 100 -3.78 10.44 6.44
CA PRO A 100 -5.02 10.25 5.69
C PRO A 100 -6.28 10.11 6.56
N ILE A 101 -6.19 9.50 7.74
CA ILE A 101 -7.31 9.38 8.69
C ILE A 101 -7.88 10.74 9.11
N ALA A 102 -7.05 11.78 9.19
CA ALA A 102 -7.50 13.11 9.58
C ALA A 102 -8.45 13.76 8.55
N SER A 103 -8.40 13.29 7.30
CA SER A 103 -9.32 13.73 6.23
C SER A 103 -10.55 12.83 6.09
N GLY A 104 -10.44 11.55 6.46
CA GLY A 104 -11.48 10.53 6.28
C GLY A 104 -12.36 10.27 7.51
N PHE A 105 -11.89 10.58 8.72
CA PHE A 105 -12.64 10.35 9.95
C PHE A 105 -13.15 11.67 10.54
N THR A 106 -14.41 11.97 10.28
CA THR A 106 -15.02 13.27 10.61
C THR A 106 -15.17 13.54 12.11
N GLU A 107 -15.31 12.48 12.92
CA GLU A 107 -15.46 12.57 14.38
C GLU A 107 -14.13 12.61 15.14
N LEU A 108 -13.00 12.63 14.46
CA LEU A 108 -11.67 12.59 15.07
C LEU A 108 -11.47 13.70 16.13
N HIS A 109 -12.14 14.86 15.96
CA HIS A 109 -12.11 15.97 16.90
C HIS A 109 -12.64 15.66 18.31
N ARG A 110 -13.34 14.53 18.48
CA ARG A 110 -13.81 14.06 19.79
C ARG A 110 -12.74 13.28 20.56
N TYR A 111 -11.70 12.83 19.85
CA TYR A 111 -10.69 11.90 20.36
C TYR A 111 -9.28 12.48 20.40
N ALA A 112 -9.00 13.56 19.68
CA ALA A 112 -7.67 14.14 19.62
C ALA A 112 -7.71 15.62 20.04
N ASP A 113 -6.68 16.07 20.79
CA ASP A 113 -6.57 17.47 21.21
C ASP A 113 -6.31 18.40 20.02
N HIS A 114 -5.50 17.94 19.08
CA HIS A 114 -5.11 18.70 17.88
C HIS A 114 -5.16 17.81 16.64
N ILE A 115 -5.66 18.35 15.53
CA ILE A 115 -5.75 17.64 14.25
C ILE A 115 -5.02 18.43 13.17
N VAL A 116 -4.21 17.74 12.37
CA VAL A 116 -3.54 18.27 11.18
C VAL A 116 -4.19 17.65 9.94
N ILE A 117 -4.94 18.44 9.19
CA ILE A 117 -5.66 18.02 7.99
C ILE A 117 -4.85 18.34 6.74
N GLY A 118 -4.60 17.33 5.91
CA GLY A 118 -3.82 17.43 4.69
C GLY A 118 -2.33 17.30 4.93
N GLU A 119 -1.54 17.95 4.08
CA GLU A 119 -0.08 17.86 4.09
C GLU A 119 0.52 18.81 5.13
N ALA A 120 1.46 18.33 5.90
CA ALA A 120 1.91 18.99 7.12
C ALA A 120 3.17 19.87 6.95
N GLU A 121 3.81 19.86 5.78
CA GLU A 121 5.08 20.54 5.54
C GLU A 121 5.08 22.03 5.92
N GLU A 122 3.97 22.73 5.71
CA GLU A 122 3.84 24.15 6.03
C GLU A 122 3.18 24.41 7.40
N LEU A 123 2.61 23.37 8.02
CA LEU A 123 1.85 23.51 9.27
C LEU A 123 2.65 23.16 10.52
N ILE A 124 3.62 22.26 10.40
CA ILE A 124 4.33 21.66 11.55
C ILE A 124 5.12 22.72 12.34
N ALA A 125 5.74 23.67 11.68
CA ALA A 125 6.49 24.75 12.39
C ALA A 125 5.55 25.57 13.29
N THR A 126 4.41 26.00 12.76
CA THR A 126 3.39 26.78 13.50
C THR A 126 2.79 25.94 14.63
N LEU A 127 2.45 24.67 14.37
CA LEU A 127 1.95 23.75 15.39
C LEU A 127 2.96 23.60 16.54
N ALA A 128 4.24 23.40 16.23
CA ALA A 128 5.28 23.22 17.23
C ALA A 128 5.44 24.47 18.12
N GLU A 129 5.47 25.67 17.52
CA GLU A 129 5.50 26.93 18.27
C GLU A 129 4.27 27.13 19.16
N ASP A 130 3.08 26.81 18.65
CA ASP A 130 1.85 26.94 19.41
C ASP A 130 1.80 25.94 20.57
N LEU A 131 2.32 24.71 20.39
CA LEU A 131 2.46 23.71 21.45
C LEU A 131 3.41 24.18 22.57
N GLU A 132 4.56 24.76 22.23
CA GLU A 132 5.52 25.31 23.20
C GLU A 132 4.93 26.46 24.00
N ARG A 133 4.13 27.29 23.35
CA ARG A 133 3.47 28.44 23.99
C ARG A 133 2.19 28.07 24.75
N GLY A 134 1.74 26.82 24.68
CA GLY A 134 0.47 26.39 25.26
C GLY A 134 -0.75 27.01 24.58
N LYS A 135 -0.64 27.36 23.30
CA LYS A 135 -1.68 28.05 22.48
C LYS A 135 -2.10 27.22 21.25
N ALA A 136 -1.80 25.92 21.26
CA ALA A 136 -2.12 25.07 20.12
C ALA A 136 -3.63 25.03 19.86
N LYS A 137 -3.99 25.13 18.57
CA LYS A 137 -5.38 25.17 18.10
C LYS A 137 -5.91 23.74 18.00
N PRO A 138 -7.22 23.52 18.11
CA PRO A 138 -7.82 22.21 17.89
C PRO A 138 -7.57 21.66 16.48
N GLN A 139 -7.43 22.54 15.48
CA GLN A 139 -7.25 22.12 14.09
C GLN A 139 -6.26 23.03 13.34
N TYR A 140 -5.42 22.38 12.53
CA TYR A 140 -4.52 23.00 11.56
C TYR A 140 -4.86 22.42 10.18
N LYS A 141 -5.11 23.31 9.23
CA LYS A 141 -5.41 22.94 7.84
C LYS A 141 -4.71 23.91 6.91
N ALA A 142 -3.94 23.40 5.95
CA ALA A 142 -3.33 24.23 4.93
C ALA A 142 -4.39 24.75 3.96
N SER A 143 -4.23 26.01 3.50
CA SER A 143 -5.08 26.60 2.47
C SER A 143 -4.74 26.08 1.08
N GLU A 144 -3.49 25.68 0.88
CA GLU A 144 -2.96 25.20 -0.40
C GLU A 144 -2.12 23.93 -0.20
N MET A 145 -1.97 23.16 -1.27
CA MET A 145 -1.11 21.99 -1.26
C MET A 145 0.36 22.43 -1.43
N PRO A 146 1.28 21.99 -0.54
CA PRO A 146 2.66 22.43 -0.59
C PRO A 146 3.40 21.91 -1.84
N ALA A 147 4.41 22.66 -2.27
CA ALA A 147 5.36 22.16 -3.23
C ALA A 147 6.27 21.10 -2.58
N LEU A 148 6.48 19.95 -3.25
CA LEU A 148 7.21 18.82 -2.67
C LEU A 148 8.73 19.03 -2.60
N ASP A 149 9.26 20.09 -3.21
CA ASP A 149 10.66 20.50 -3.04
C ASP A 149 10.99 20.94 -1.60
N ARG A 150 9.97 21.27 -0.80
CA ARG A 150 10.11 21.58 0.63
C ARG A 150 10.07 20.38 1.56
N SER A 151 9.69 19.21 1.06
CA SER A 151 9.65 17.99 1.86
C SER A 151 11.08 17.58 2.25
N PRO A 152 11.41 17.42 3.54
CA PRO A 152 12.74 17.10 4.00
C PRO A 152 13.09 15.63 3.73
N LEU A 153 14.36 15.29 3.93
CA LEU A 153 14.78 13.89 4.05
C LEU A 153 14.15 13.30 5.32
N PRO A 154 13.50 12.13 5.24
CA PRO A 154 12.92 11.47 6.41
C PRO A 154 13.95 11.16 7.49
N ASP A 155 13.60 11.33 8.77
CA ASP A 155 14.50 11.01 9.88
C ASP A 155 14.56 9.50 10.14
N LEU A 156 15.36 8.80 9.35
CA LEU A 156 15.56 7.36 9.49
C LEU A 156 16.35 6.97 10.75
N SER A 157 16.83 7.91 11.57
CA SER A 157 17.53 7.58 12.81
C SER A 157 16.60 6.97 13.85
N LEU A 158 15.32 7.22 13.74
CA LEU A 158 14.27 6.77 14.66
C LEU A 158 13.86 5.31 14.47
N ILE A 159 14.33 4.63 13.41
CA ILE A 159 13.95 3.26 13.10
C ILE A 159 15.14 2.32 13.01
N ASN A 160 14.88 1.04 13.29
CA ASN A 160 15.80 -0.04 12.96
C ASN A 160 15.31 -0.74 11.67
N THR A 161 16.02 -0.50 10.56
CA THR A 161 15.66 -1.03 9.23
C THR A 161 15.55 -2.55 9.16
N ARG A 162 16.16 -3.29 10.10
CA ARG A 162 16.11 -4.76 10.16
C ARG A 162 14.69 -5.30 10.40
N HIS A 163 13.80 -4.51 10.98
CA HIS A 163 12.43 -4.94 11.26
C HIS A 163 11.53 -4.89 10.02
N TYR A 164 11.91 -4.16 8.98
CA TYR A 164 11.08 -3.90 7.80
C TYR A 164 11.46 -4.80 6.62
N CYS A 165 10.45 -5.20 5.84
CA CYS A 165 10.64 -6.03 4.64
C CYS A 165 11.15 -5.20 3.47
N SER A 166 10.65 -3.99 3.30
CA SER A 166 11.08 -2.98 2.33
C SER A 166 11.20 -1.61 2.99
N MET A 167 11.93 -0.71 2.37
CA MET A 167 11.92 0.72 2.73
C MET A 167 10.92 1.46 1.85
N ALA A 168 10.50 2.64 2.30
CA ALA A 168 9.58 3.50 1.58
C ALA A 168 10.24 4.84 1.25
N ILE A 169 10.03 5.33 0.04
CA ILE A 169 10.30 6.70 -0.40
C ILE A 169 9.08 7.21 -1.14
N GLN A 170 8.94 8.52 -1.28
CA GLN A 170 7.85 9.12 -2.06
C GLN A 170 8.42 10.10 -3.07
N TYR A 171 8.04 9.93 -4.35
CA TYR A 171 8.41 10.84 -5.42
C TYR A 171 7.32 11.85 -5.72
N SER A 172 6.06 11.40 -5.78
CA SER A 172 4.93 12.27 -6.13
C SER A 172 3.73 12.10 -5.20
N ARG A 173 2.85 13.11 -5.18
CA ARG A 173 1.53 13.10 -4.54
C ARG A 173 0.50 13.62 -5.53
N GLY A 174 -0.71 13.02 -5.47
CA GLY A 174 -1.84 13.35 -6.30
C GLY A 174 -1.91 12.53 -7.59
N CYS A 175 -3.12 12.46 -8.15
CA CYS A 175 -3.42 11.63 -9.31
C CYS A 175 -4.22 12.43 -10.34
N PRO A 176 -3.89 12.39 -11.66
CA PRO A 176 -4.58 13.20 -12.67
C PRO A 176 -6.00 12.70 -12.97
N TYR A 177 -6.31 11.46 -12.59
CA TYR A 177 -7.60 10.85 -12.83
C TYR A 177 -8.67 11.30 -11.82
N ASN A 178 -9.92 10.96 -12.08
CA ASN A 178 -11.07 11.41 -11.28
C ASN A 178 -12.02 10.24 -11.01
N CYS A 179 -11.48 9.14 -10.52
CA CYS A 179 -12.28 7.96 -10.17
C CYS A 179 -13.25 8.32 -9.04
N GLU A 180 -14.52 7.88 -9.17
CA GLU A 180 -15.60 8.31 -8.28
C GLU A 180 -15.41 7.87 -6.83
N PHE A 181 -14.82 6.69 -6.63
CA PHE A 181 -14.60 6.05 -5.33
C PHE A 181 -13.31 6.45 -4.61
N CYS A 182 -12.40 7.17 -5.29
CA CYS A 182 -11.04 7.39 -4.81
C CYS A 182 -10.93 8.69 -4.00
N ASP A 183 -10.41 8.59 -2.79
CA ASP A 183 -10.18 9.70 -1.86
C ASP A 183 -8.86 10.44 -2.12
N ILE A 184 -7.92 9.85 -2.85
CA ILE A 184 -6.59 10.43 -3.12
C ILE A 184 -6.69 11.84 -3.72
N ILE A 185 -7.62 12.05 -4.63
CA ILE A 185 -7.78 13.36 -5.28
C ILE A 185 -8.38 14.43 -4.35
N GLU A 186 -9.12 14.01 -3.34
CA GLU A 186 -9.65 14.89 -2.30
C GLU A 186 -8.54 15.26 -1.29
N ILE A 187 -7.62 14.32 -1.00
CA ILE A 187 -6.52 14.51 -0.03
C ILE A 187 -5.33 15.24 -0.68
N TYR A 188 -4.88 14.79 -1.88
CA TYR A 188 -3.63 15.24 -2.51
C TYR A 188 -3.84 15.96 -3.84
N GLY A 189 -5.09 16.10 -4.30
CA GLY A 189 -5.46 16.82 -5.52
C GLY A 189 -5.21 16.07 -6.82
N ARG A 190 -5.67 16.69 -7.91
CA ARG A 190 -5.62 16.11 -9.25
C ARG A 190 -4.39 16.48 -10.06
N LYS A 191 -3.52 17.36 -9.55
CA LYS A 191 -2.27 17.73 -10.20
C LYS A 191 -1.12 16.98 -9.55
N PRO A 192 -0.50 15.99 -10.22
CA PRO A 192 0.66 15.31 -9.67
C PRO A 192 1.80 16.31 -9.41
N ARG A 193 2.19 16.45 -8.15
CA ARG A 193 3.32 17.24 -7.70
C ARG A 193 4.49 16.31 -7.44
N THR A 194 5.70 16.67 -7.85
CA THR A 194 6.85 15.78 -7.78
C THR A 194 7.99 16.40 -6.99
N LYS A 195 8.73 15.58 -6.28
CA LYS A 195 10.06 15.94 -5.79
C LYS A 195 11.02 16.11 -6.97
N SER A 196 12.08 16.83 -6.75
CA SER A 196 13.20 16.88 -7.69
C SER A 196 13.95 15.54 -7.74
N VAL A 197 14.62 15.28 -8.85
CA VAL A 197 15.49 14.09 -8.99
C VAL A 197 16.54 14.06 -7.87
N ALA A 198 17.13 15.22 -7.54
CA ALA A 198 18.15 15.32 -6.50
C ALA A 198 17.64 14.91 -5.11
N GLN A 199 16.41 15.27 -4.76
CA GLN A 199 15.80 14.85 -3.49
C GLN A 199 15.61 13.33 -3.42
N VAL A 200 15.08 12.71 -4.48
CA VAL A 200 14.88 11.25 -4.51
C VAL A 200 16.23 10.50 -4.44
N ILE A 201 17.24 10.99 -5.16
CA ILE A 201 18.59 10.40 -5.09
C ILE A 201 19.18 10.56 -3.68
N ALA A 202 18.96 11.69 -3.01
CA ALA A 202 19.42 11.90 -1.63
C ALA A 202 18.73 10.94 -0.63
N GLU A 203 17.44 10.66 -0.80
CA GLU A 203 16.74 9.63 -0.01
C GLU A 203 17.32 8.24 -0.24
N LEU A 204 17.65 7.87 -1.48
CA LEU A 204 18.30 6.58 -1.78
C LEU A 204 19.72 6.51 -1.20
N GLU A 205 20.49 7.60 -1.27
CA GLU A 205 21.84 7.66 -0.67
C GLU A 205 21.77 7.46 0.84
N GLN A 206 20.80 8.12 1.52
CA GLN A 206 20.57 7.93 2.95
C GLN A 206 20.25 6.45 3.30
N LEU A 207 19.44 5.76 2.50
CA LEU A 207 19.17 4.33 2.66
C LEU A 207 20.42 3.49 2.43
N TYR A 208 21.22 3.84 1.41
CA TYR A 208 22.44 3.13 1.07
C TYR A 208 23.50 3.24 2.17
N GLU A 209 23.72 4.44 2.72
CA GLU A 209 24.63 4.71 3.85
C GLU A 209 24.22 3.94 5.11
N ARG A 210 22.90 3.80 5.35
CA ARG A 210 22.34 2.96 6.43
C ARG A 210 22.44 1.46 6.15
N LYS A 211 23.18 1.07 5.12
CA LYS A 211 23.41 -0.32 4.71
C LYS A 211 22.14 -1.08 4.31
N TRP A 212 21.07 -0.37 3.96
CA TRP A 212 19.91 -1.02 3.35
C TRP A 212 20.33 -1.61 2.00
N ARG A 213 19.89 -2.84 1.73
CA ARG A 213 20.06 -3.54 0.45
C ARG A 213 18.80 -4.40 0.26
N GLY A 214 17.99 -4.04 -0.72
CA GLY A 214 16.74 -4.76 -0.95
C GLY A 214 15.66 -3.92 -1.64
N ALA A 215 14.41 -4.25 -1.38
CA ALA A 215 13.27 -3.59 -2.01
C ALA A 215 13.04 -2.18 -1.43
N VAL A 216 12.68 -1.25 -2.32
CA VAL A 216 12.24 0.12 -1.99
C VAL A 216 10.91 0.36 -2.67
N PHE A 217 9.90 0.69 -1.89
CA PHE A 217 8.59 1.07 -2.35
C PHE A 217 8.52 2.57 -2.61
N LEU A 218 8.23 2.97 -3.84
CA LEU A 218 7.84 4.33 -4.14
C LEU A 218 6.32 4.42 -3.88
N VAL A 219 5.97 5.03 -2.72
CA VAL A 219 4.59 5.07 -2.18
C VAL A 219 3.75 6.17 -2.84
N ASP A 220 3.85 6.26 -4.15
CA ASP A 220 3.16 7.25 -4.96
C ASP A 220 1.75 6.75 -5.32
N ASP A 221 0.73 7.60 -5.22
CA ASP A 221 -0.65 7.27 -5.59
C ASP A 221 -0.81 6.88 -7.07
N ASN A 222 0.04 7.45 -7.91
CA ASN A 222 0.21 7.12 -9.32
C ASN A 222 1.59 7.61 -9.80
N PHE A 223 2.58 6.75 -9.70
CA PHE A 223 3.97 7.08 -10.03
C PHE A 223 4.16 7.69 -11.43
N ILE A 224 3.34 7.26 -12.39
CA ILE A 224 3.40 7.73 -13.77
C ILE A 224 2.46 8.91 -14.06
N GLY A 225 1.89 9.51 -13.03
CA GLY A 225 0.96 10.65 -13.17
C GLY A 225 1.52 11.83 -13.94
N ASN A 226 2.86 12.02 -13.92
CA ASN A 226 3.60 12.97 -14.76
C ASN A 226 4.69 12.22 -15.53
N LYS A 227 4.33 11.66 -16.71
CA LYS A 227 5.24 10.83 -17.51
C LYS A 227 6.53 11.53 -17.92
N LYS A 228 6.52 12.85 -18.15
CA LYS A 228 7.72 13.62 -18.53
C LYS A 228 8.73 13.64 -17.38
N ASN A 229 8.30 13.98 -16.20
CA ASN A 229 9.17 14.09 -15.03
C ASN A 229 9.66 12.71 -14.58
N VAL A 230 8.79 11.68 -14.63
CA VAL A 230 9.16 10.34 -14.19
C VAL A 230 10.21 9.70 -15.11
N LYS A 231 10.21 9.96 -16.41
CA LYS A 231 11.26 9.48 -17.33
C LYS A 231 12.63 10.06 -16.94
N GLN A 232 12.69 11.34 -16.58
CA GLN A 232 13.94 11.96 -16.08
C GLN A 232 14.41 11.32 -14.78
N LEU A 233 13.50 11.06 -13.84
CA LEU A 233 13.81 10.35 -12.60
C LEU A 233 14.35 8.95 -12.88
N LEU A 234 13.70 8.20 -13.76
CA LEU A 234 14.08 6.82 -14.07
C LEU A 234 15.49 6.70 -14.68
N LEU A 235 15.89 7.66 -15.52
CA LEU A 235 17.25 7.73 -16.04
C LEU A 235 18.27 7.89 -14.89
N ALA A 236 18.00 8.81 -13.97
CA ALA A 236 18.87 9.04 -12.81
C ALA A 236 18.89 7.84 -11.84
N LEU A 237 17.73 7.20 -11.62
CA LEU A 237 17.64 5.98 -10.82
C LEU A 237 18.44 4.83 -11.42
N ALA A 238 18.36 4.64 -12.74
CA ALA A 238 19.12 3.61 -13.44
C ALA A 238 20.63 3.85 -13.33
N GLU A 239 21.07 5.08 -13.53
CA GLU A 239 22.47 5.47 -13.39
C GLU A 239 22.97 5.25 -11.95
N TRP A 240 22.23 5.78 -10.96
CA TRP A 240 22.58 5.64 -9.55
C TRP A 240 22.64 4.18 -9.11
N ASN A 241 21.61 3.39 -9.43
CA ASN A 241 21.52 1.99 -9.05
C ASN A 241 22.62 1.13 -9.70
N ASN A 242 22.96 1.41 -10.96
CA ASN A 242 24.08 0.75 -11.65
C ASN A 242 25.43 1.12 -11.04
N ARG A 243 25.68 2.41 -10.73
CA ARG A 243 26.91 2.90 -10.08
C ARG A 243 27.16 2.18 -8.74
N HIS A 244 26.10 1.91 -7.98
CA HIS A 244 26.15 1.22 -6.70
C HIS A 244 26.01 -0.32 -6.81
N ARG A 245 26.16 -0.90 -8.01
CA ARG A 245 26.06 -2.35 -8.27
C ARG A 245 24.68 -2.94 -7.97
N ARG A 246 23.61 -2.17 -8.21
CA ARG A 246 22.21 -2.52 -8.05
C ARG A 246 21.85 -3.00 -6.63
N PRO A 247 22.00 -2.14 -5.62
CA PRO A 247 21.69 -2.48 -4.24
C PRO A 247 20.18 -2.57 -4.01
N PHE A 248 19.36 -1.89 -4.84
CA PHE A 248 17.93 -1.79 -4.67
C PHE A 248 17.16 -2.40 -5.83
N THR A 249 15.99 -2.94 -5.50
CA THR A 249 14.90 -3.19 -6.43
C THR A 249 13.74 -2.28 -6.08
N PHE A 250 12.95 -1.88 -7.07
CA PHE A 250 11.87 -0.92 -6.88
C PHE A 250 10.51 -1.54 -7.19
N PHE A 251 9.49 -1.05 -6.51
CA PHE A 251 8.09 -1.27 -6.86
C PHE A 251 7.27 -0.03 -6.53
N THR A 252 6.11 0.11 -7.19
CA THR A 252 5.26 1.30 -7.07
C THR A 252 3.83 1.01 -7.50
N GLU A 253 2.96 2.01 -7.39
CA GLU A 253 1.61 1.98 -7.92
C GLU A 253 1.53 2.82 -9.20
N ALA A 254 0.76 2.36 -10.17
CA ALA A 254 0.58 3.04 -11.43
C ALA A 254 -0.81 2.77 -12.04
N SER A 255 -1.16 3.54 -13.06
CA SER A 255 -2.36 3.31 -13.87
C SER A 255 -2.08 2.45 -15.11
N MET A 256 -3.13 1.82 -15.66
CA MET A 256 -3.04 0.87 -16.77
C MET A 256 -2.39 1.44 -18.04
N ASN A 257 -2.43 2.77 -18.25
CA ASN A 257 -1.78 3.45 -19.36
C ASN A 257 -0.23 3.43 -19.31
N LEU A 258 0.34 2.77 -18.30
CA LEU A 258 1.74 2.36 -18.29
C LEU A 258 2.05 1.45 -19.51
N ALA A 259 1.13 0.56 -19.87
CA ALA A 259 1.28 -0.35 -21.01
C ALA A 259 1.39 0.37 -22.39
N ASP A 260 0.97 1.62 -22.47
CA ASP A 260 0.99 2.40 -23.72
C ASP A 260 2.34 3.08 -24.00
N ASP A 261 3.30 2.97 -23.07
CA ASP A 261 4.59 3.66 -23.16
C ASP A 261 5.76 2.67 -23.05
N PRO A 262 6.15 2.03 -24.17
CA PRO A 262 7.27 1.08 -24.21
C PRO A 262 8.61 1.67 -23.71
N GLU A 263 8.85 2.97 -23.97
CA GLU A 263 10.03 3.66 -23.47
C GLU A 263 10.02 3.72 -21.94
N LEU A 264 8.88 4.11 -21.35
CA LEU A 264 8.72 4.18 -19.91
C LEU A 264 8.92 2.81 -19.24
N LEU A 265 8.33 1.75 -19.80
CA LEU A 265 8.54 0.37 -19.33
C LEU A 265 10.00 -0.05 -19.43
N GLY A 266 10.69 0.30 -20.51
CA GLY A 266 12.13 0.07 -20.67
C GLY A 266 12.97 0.78 -19.63
N LEU A 267 12.65 2.05 -19.33
CA LEU A 267 13.31 2.84 -18.29
C LEU A 267 13.05 2.29 -16.88
N MET A 268 11.81 1.89 -16.57
CA MET A 268 11.48 1.26 -15.29
C MET A 268 12.30 -0.04 -15.08
N LYS A 269 12.35 -0.89 -16.10
CA LYS A 269 13.20 -2.10 -16.06
C LYS A 269 14.68 -1.77 -15.84
N ALA A 270 15.20 -0.79 -16.57
CA ALA A 270 16.60 -0.36 -16.45
C ALA A 270 16.92 0.19 -15.06
N ALA A 271 16.02 0.95 -14.47
CA ALA A 271 16.12 1.47 -13.12
C ALA A 271 16.10 0.36 -12.04
N GLY A 272 15.49 -0.79 -12.33
CA GLY A 272 15.40 -1.92 -11.40
C GLY A 272 14.01 -2.11 -10.79
N PHE A 273 12.96 -1.61 -11.43
CA PHE A 273 11.58 -1.93 -11.04
C PHE A 273 11.29 -3.40 -11.37
N ILE A 274 10.80 -4.11 -10.37
CA ILE A 274 10.48 -5.54 -10.46
C ILE A 274 8.99 -5.81 -10.36
N ARG A 275 8.21 -4.84 -9.85
CA ARG A 275 6.79 -5.00 -9.58
C ARG A 275 6.05 -3.67 -9.70
N VAL A 276 4.79 -3.75 -10.11
CA VAL A 276 3.86 -2.61 -10.13
C VAL A 276 2.48 -3.06 -9.64
N PHE A 277 1.85 -2.22 -8.81
CA PHE A 277 0.44 -2.39 -8.47
C PHE A 277 -0.42 -1.55 -9.41
N LEU A 278 -1.47 -2.16 -9.97
CA LEU A 278 -2.38 -1.52 -10.92
C LEU A 278 -3.81 -1.58 -10.40
N GLY A 279 -4.51 -0.45 -10.38
CA GLY A 279 -5.95 -0.44 -10.19
C GLY A 279 -6.65 -0.89 -11.48
N ILE A 280 -7.02 -2.16 -11.58
CA ILE A 280 -7.81 -2.70 -12.70
C ILE A 280 -9.29 -2.51 -12.43
N GLU A 281 -9.71 -2.70 -11.21
CA GLU A 281 -11.04 -2.65 -10.61
C GLU A 281 -11.95 -3.76 -11.13
N THR A 282 -12.27 -3.75 -12.41
CA THR A 282 -13.19 -4.73 -12.99
C THR A 282 -12.92 -4.91 -14.49
N PRO A 283 -13.15 -6.10 -15.07
CA PRO A 283 -13.15 -6.30 -16.51
C PRO A 283 -14.44 -5.81 -17.19
N VAL A 284 -15.41 -5.29 -16.43
CA VAL A 284 -16.70 -4.83 -16.94
C VAL A 284 -16.61 -3.35 -17.35
N GLU A 285 -16.71 -3.05 -18.62
CA GLU A 285 -16.56 -1.69 -19.14
C GLU A 285 -17.64 -0.72 -18.62
N ALA A 286 -18.87 -1.19 -18.41
CA ALA A 286 -19.96 -0.38 -17.85
C ALA A 286 -19.61 0.12 -16.45
N SER A 287 -19.11 -0.76 -15.59
CA SER A 287 -18.71 -0.43 -14.22
C SER A 287 -17.47 0.49 -14.19
N LEU A 288 -16.54 0.34 -15.15
CA LEU A 288 -15.43 1.29 -15.30
C LEU A 288 -15.89 2.70 -15.71
N LYS A 289 -16.89 2.79 -16.59
CA LYS A 289 -17.49 4.07 -16.99
C LYS A 289 -18.24 4.72 -15.84
N GLU A 290 -19.03 3.96 -15.10
CA GLU A 290 -19.71 4.42 -13.89
C GLU A 290 -18.71 4.99 -12.89
N ALA A 291 -17.66 4.24 -12.58
CA ALA A 291 -16.58 4.65 -11.67
C ALA A 291 -15.74 5.82 -12.20
N ASN A 292 -16.01 6.34 -13.38
CA ASN A 292 -15.19 7.32 -14.08
C ASN A 292 -13.71 6.89 -14.24
N LYS A 293 -13.45 5.57 -14.33
CA LYS A 293 -12.12 4.99 -14.57
C LYS A 293 -11.82 4.86 -16.06
N LEU A 294 -11.94 5.98 -16.76
CA LEU A 294 -11.89 6.03 -18.22
C LEU A 294 -10.54 5.59 -18.81
N GLN A 295 -9.46 5.70 -18.06
CA GLN A 295 -8.12 5.22 -18.48
C GLN A 295 -8.04 3.70 -18.65
N ASN A 296 -9.01 2.96 -18.09
CA ASN A 296 -9.10 1.51 -18.23
C ASN A 296 -10.07 1.07 -19.35
N THR A 297 -10.85 1.99 -19.90
CA THR A 297 -11.72 1.72 -21.05
C THR A 297 -10.95 1.85 -22.37
N GLN A 298 -11.54 1.43 -23.48
CA GLN A 298 -10.97 1.55 -24.83
C GLN A 298 -9.61 0.83 -24.98
N ARG A 299 -9.38 -0.21 -24.20
CA ARG A 299 -8.18 -1.05 -24.27
C ARG A 299 -8.46 -2.49 -23.87
N SER A 300 -7.65 -3.41 -24.36
CA SER A 300 -7.59 -4.75 -23.80
C SER A 300 -6.79 -4.70 -22.50
N LEU A 301 -7.47 -4.84 -21.36
CA LEU A 301 -6.82 -4.91 -20.04
C LEU A 301 -5.88 -6.12 -19.96
N LEU A 302 -6.28 -7.24 -20.57
CA LEU A 302 -5.48 -8.47 -20.61
C LEU A 302 -4.15 -8.27 -21.35
N ASP A 303 -4.21 -7.63 -22.54
CA ASP A 303 -3.00 -7.38 -23.35
C ASP A 303 -2.12 -6.32 -22.69
N SER A 304 -2.70 -5.34 -21.99
CA SER A 304 -1.96 -4.34 -21.22
C SER A 304 -1.17 -5.00 -20.07
N VAL A 305 -1.79 -5.93 -19.32
CA VAL A 305 -1.09 -6.69 -18.28
C VAL A 305 0.04 -7.53 -18.87
N ARG A 306 -0.23 -8.26 -19.95
CA ARG A 306 0.79 -9.07 -20.64
C ARG A 306 1.96 -8.23 -21.15
N CYS A 307 1.69 -7.06 -21.72
CA CYS A 307 2.71 -6.12 -22.16
C CYS A 307 3.66 -5.77 -21.01
N ILE A 308 3.14 -5.37 -19.85
CA ILE A 308 3.96 -5.02 -18.68
C ILE A 308 4.78 -6.23 -18.19
N GLN A 309 4.16 -7.41 -18.10
CA GLN A 309 4.84 -8.64 -17.65
C GLN A 309 5.98 -9.05 -18.61
N GLN A 310 5.85 -8.81 -19.92
CA GLN A 310 6.91 -9.09 -20.92
C GLN A 310 8.17 -8.23 -20.70
N TYR A 311 8.04 -7.05 -20.10
CA TYR A 311 9.21 -6.25 -19.66
C TYR A 311 9.89 -6.81 -18.42
N GLY A 312 9.37 -7.89 -17.81
CA GLY A 312 9.91 -8.49 -16.59
C GLY A 312 9.49 -7.74 -15.32
N ILE A 313 8.37 -7.02 -15.37
CA ILE A 313 7.74 -6.34 -14.24
C ILE A 313 6.52 -7.18 -13.81
N GLU A 314 6.52 -7.68 -12.59
CA GLU A 314 5.38 -8.40 -12.01
C GLU A 314 4.21 -7.42 -11.79
N VAL A 315 3.02 -7.81 -12.20
CA VAL A 315 1.80 -7.05 -11.95
C VAL A 315 1.09 -7.60 -10.73
N MET A 316 0.86 -6.73 -9.75
CA MET A 316 -0.14 -6.90 -8.69
C MET A 316 -1.34 -6.05 -9.08
N ALA A 317 -2.57 -6.45 -8.71
CA ALA A 317 -3.71 -5.65 -9.09
C ALA A 317 -4.82 -5.61 -8.04
N GLY A 318 -5.48 -4.44 -7.96
CA GLY A 318 -6.71 -4.21 -7.23
C GLY A 318 -7.93 -4.47 -8.10
N PHE A 319 -8.94 -5.12 -7.50
CA PHE A 319 -10.22 -5.41 -8.09
C PHE A 319 -11.34 -5.02 -7.12
N ILE A 320 -12.46 -4.58 -7.66
CA ILE A 320 -13.63 -4.12 -6.90
C ILE A 320 -14.88 -4.77 -7.47
N VAL A 321 -15.80 -5.18 -6.61
CA VAL A 321 -17.16 -5.59 -6.96
C VAL A 321 -18.17 -4.78 -6.16
N GLY A 322 -19.38 -4.60 -6.68
CA GLY A 322 -20.45 -3.85 -6.05
C GLY A 322 -20.74 -2.50 -6.69
N PHE A 323 -20.27 -2.27 -7.92
CA PHE A 323 -20.72 -1.16 -8.75
C PHE A 323 -22.21 -1.33 -9.12
N ASP A 324 -22.94 -0.23 -9.27
CA ASP A 324 -24.35 -0.28 -9.65
C ASP A 324 -24.56 -0.88 -11.05
N SER A 325 -23.58 -0.75 -11.93
CA SER A 325 -23.56 -1.32 -13.30
C SER A 325 -22.99 -2.74 -13.38
N ASP A 326 -22.69 -3.39 -12.25
CA ASP A 326 -22.16 -4.76 -12.28
C ASP A 326 -23.25 -5.73 -12.77
N PRO A 327 -22.96 -6.53 -13.83
CA PRO A 327 -23.89 -7.53 -14.32
C PRO A 327 -23.96 -8.72 -13.36
N GLU A 328 -24.96 -9.56 -13.53
CA GLU A 328 -25.18 -10.75 -12.67
C GLU A 328 -24.00 -11.74 -12.66
N ASP A 329 -23.23 -11.80 -13.74
CA ASP A 329 -22.08 -12.70 -13.92
C ASP A 329 -20.73 -12.02 -13.60
N VAL A 330 -20.72 -10.83 -12.95
CA VAL A 330 -19.50 -10.08 -12.62
C VAL A 330 -18.49 -10.92 -11.85
N PHE A 331 -18.95 -11.77 -10.92
CA PHE A 331 -18.07 -12.60 -10.10
C PHE A 331 -17.31 -13.63 -10.93
N ASP A 332 -17.98 -14.27 -11.89
CA ASP A 332 -17.34 -15.21 -12.81
C ASP A 332 -16.38 -14.51 -13.75
N ARG A 333 -16.76 -13.35 -14.30
CA ARG A 333 -15.88 -12.51 -15.15
C ARG A 333 -14.62 -12.08 -14.40
N GLN A 334 -14.73 -11.71 -13.14
CA GLN A 334 -13.57 -11.33 -12.29
C GLN A 334 -12.63 -12.52 -12.14
N VAL A 335 -13.13 -13.69 -11.74
CA VAL A 335 -12.31 -14.90 -11.57
C VAL A 335 -11.63 -15.29 -12.89
N GLU A 336 -12.39 -15.32 -13.99
CA GLU A 336 -11.87 -15.66 -15.32
C GLU A 336 -10.77 -14.68 -15.76
N PHE A 337 -10.99 -13.39 -15.58
CA PHE A 337 -9.99 -12.36 -15.90
C PHE A 337 -8.71 -12.54 -15.08
N ILE A 338 -8.83 -12.68 -13.76
CA ILE A 338 -7.68 -12.87 -12.85
C ILE A 338 -6.87 -14.11 -13.25
N GLN A 339 -7.51 -15.21 -13.57
CA GLN A 339 -6.83 -16.43 -13.98
C GLN A 339 -6.16 -16.28 -15.35
N LYS A 340 -6.87 -15.71 -16.36
CA LYS A 340 -6.34 -15.52 -17.73
C LYS A 340 -5.22 -14.49 -17.82
N SER A 341 -5.24 -13.44 -16.98
CA SER A 341 -4.20 -12.41 -16.94
C SER A 341 -2.91 -12.88 -16.29
N ALA A 342 -2.92 -14.04 -15.64
CA ALA A 342 -1.77 -14.56 -14.88
C ALA A 342 -1.24 -13.56 -13.84
N ILE A 343 -2.12 -12.75 -13.25
CA ILE A 343 -1.77 -11.83 -12.15
C ILE A 343 -1.59 -12.65 -10.86
N PRO A 344 -0.36 -12.80 -10.32
CA PRO A 344 -0.15 -13.65 -9.16
C PRO A 344 -0.87 -13.14 -7.91
N ILE A 345 -0.90 -11.81 -7.73
CA ILE A 345 -1.44 -11.14 -6.55
C ILE A 345 -2.62 -10.28 -7.00
N ALA A 346 -3.83 -10.73 -6.69
CA ALA A 346 -5.08 -10.05 -6.98
C ALA A 346 -5.78 -9.69 -5.66
N MET A 347 -5.89 -8.40 -5.37
CA MET A 347 -6.54 -7.87 -4.18
C MET A 347 -7.98 -7.49 -4.54
N VAL A 348 -8.93 -8.32 -4.16
CA VAL A 348 -10.35 -8.09 -4.47
C VAL A 348 -11.04 -7.52 -3.23
N GLY A 349 -11.76 -6.43 -3.39
CA GLY A 349 -12.53 -5.77 -2.33
C GLY A 349 -13.96 -5.44 -2.76
N LEU A 350 -14.79 -5.17 -1.77
CA LEU A 350 -16.11 -4.56 -1.98
C LEU A 350 -15.94 -3.05 -2.23
N LEU A 351 -16.80 -2.48 -3.07
CA LEU A 351 -16.86 -1.04 -3.26
C LEU A 351 -17.23 -0.37 -1.93
N GLN A 352 -16.46 0.64 -1.54
CA GLN A 352 -16.68 1.40 -0.32
C GLN A 352 -16.90 2.88 -0.63
N ALA A 353 -17.88 3.49 0.04
CA ALA A 353 -18.15 4.91 -0.02
C ALA A 353 -17.27 5.65 1.01
N LEU A 354 -16.01 5.94 0.63
CA LEU A 354 -15.10 6.66 1.52
C LEU A 354 -15.56 8.12 1.68
N PRO A 355 -15.52 8.67 2.91
CA PRO A 355 -15.96 10.06 3.17
C PRO A 355 -15.23 11.07 2.27
N GLY A 356 -15.96 12.05 1.78
CA GLY A 356 -15.44 13.11 0.91
C GLY A 356 -15.32 12.74 -0.58
N THR A 357 -15.47 11.46 -0.96
CA THR A 357 -15.43 11.05 -2.37
C THR A 357 -16.70 11.45 -3.12
N ARG A 358 -16.62 11.43 -4.46
CA ARG A 358 -17.80 11.67 -5.30
C ARG A 358 -18.85 10.58 -5.12
N LEU A 359 -18.41 9.33 -4.96
CA LEU A 359 -19.28 8.18 -4.66
C LEU A 359 -20.04 8.41 -3.35
N TYR A 360 -19.34 8.83 -2.29
CA TYR A 360 -19.99 9.14 -1.01
C TYR A 360 -21.09 10.19 -1.17
N ARG A 361 -20.77 11.33 -1.80
CA ARG A 361 -21.74 12.42 -2.03
C ARG A 361 -22.95 11.98 -2.86
N ARG A 362 -22.73 11.14 -3.89
CA ARG A 362 -23.83 10.59 -4.70
C ARG A 362 -24.73 9.70 -3.86
N LEU A 363 -24.16 8.75 -3.15
CA LEU A 363 -24.91 7.79 -2.32
C LEU A 363 -25.61 8.46 -1.13
N GLU A 364 -25.04 9.54 -0.58
CA GLU A 364 -25.69 10.38 0.43
C GLU A 364 -26.94 11.05 -0.13
N GLN A 365 -26.87 11.65 -1.32
CA GLN A 365 -28.01 12.26 -1.99
C GLN A 365 -29.09 11.24 -2.34
N GLU A 366 -28.70 10.02 -2.67
CA GLU A 366 -29.62 8.90 -2.94
C GLU A 366 -30.21 8.26 -1.66
N GLY A 367 -29.74 8.65 -0.48
CA GLY A 367 -30.17 8.07 0.81
C GLY A 367 -29.72 6.61 1.00
N ARG A 368 -28.60 6.20 0.40
CA ARG A 368 -28.11 4.83 0.38
C ARG A 368 -26.96 4.56 1.33
N LEU A 369 -26.43 5.54 2.06
CA LEU A 369 -25.37 5.32 3.04
C LEU A 369 -25.89 4.52 4.24
N LEU A 370 -25.11 3.50 4.67
CA LEU A 370 -25.41 2.66 5.84
C LEU A 370 -24.57 3.04 7.07
N GLY A 371 -23.40 3.65 6.85
CA GLY A 371 -22.46 4.03 7.91
C GLY A 371 -21.13 4.49 7.33
N GLU A 372 -20.14 4.68 8.22
CA GLU A 372 -18.78 5.03 7.81
C GLU A 372 -18.07 3.82 7.22
N ALA A 373 -17.37 4.03 6.10
CA ALA A 373 -16.44 3.06 5.57
C ALA A 373 -15.22 2.98 6.48
N ASP A 374 -14.73 1.77 6.75
CA ASP A 374 -13.54 1.52 7.57
C ASP A 374 -12.23 1.51 6.76
N GLY A 375 -12.31 1.58 5.43
CA GLY A 375 -11.16 1.49 4.53
C GLY A 375 -10.55 0.09 4.43
N ASN A 376 -11.17 -0.92 5.02
CA ASN A 376 -10.68 -2.30 4.98
C ASN A 376 -11.24 -3.04 3.75
N ASN A 377 -10.40 -3.26 2.75
CA ASN A 377 -10.79 -3.91 1.49
C ASN A 377 -11.15 -5.39 1.63
N ILE A 378 -10.99 -6.00 2.80
CA ILE A 378 -11.28 -7.43 3.03
C ILE A 378 -12.53 -7.61 3.87
N ASP A 379 -12.94 -6.60 4.62
CA ASP A 379 -14.13 -6.69 5.45
C ASP A 379 -15.39 -6.79 4.59
N CYS A 380 -16.31 -7.63 5.06
CA CYS A 380 -17.61 -7.80 4.41
C CYS A 380 -18.62 -6.72 4.82
N ASN A 381 -18.16 -5.62 5.42
CA ASN A 381 -18.99 -4.50 5.82
C ASN A 381 -19.38 -3.66 4.61
N LEU A 382 -20.68 -3.49 4.41
CA LEU A 382 -21.20 -2.60 3.37
C LEU A 382 -21.38 -1.19 3.94
N SER A 383 -20.72 -0.21 3.35
CA SER A 383 -20.87 1.20 3.71
C SER A 383 -22.11 1.86 3.08
N PHE A 384 -22.79 1.17 2.15
CA PHE A 384 -23.99 1.66 1.47
C PHE A 384 -24.87 0.50 1.00
N ILE A 385 -26.12 0.82 0.63
CA ILE A 385 -27.09 -0.13 0.07
C ILE A 385 -26.75 -0.34 -1.41
N PRO A 386 -26.25 -1.54 -1.82
CA PRO A 386 -25.94 -1.82 -3.21
C PRO A 386 -27.21 -1.99 -4.06
N THR A 387 -27.10 -1.80 -5.38
CA THR A 387 -28.20 -2.09 -6.33
C THR A 387 -28.45 -3.61 -6.43
N MET A 388 -27.39 -4.41 -6.45
CA MET A 388 -27.49 -5.87 -6.28
C MET A 388 -27.87 -6.19 -4.83
N SER A 389 -28.64 -7.27 -4.58
CA SER A 389 -28.94 -7.65 -3.19
C SER A 389 -27.64 -7.86 -2.38
N ALA A 390 -27.62 -7.37 -1.14
CA ALA A 390 -26.47 -7.46 -0.27
C ALA A 390 -25.98 -8.91 -0.09
N GLU A 391 -26.89 -9.85 0.08
CA GLU A 391 -26.59 -11.29 0.19
C GLU A 391 -25.85 -11.81 -1.06
N ARG A 392 -26.37 -11.52 -2.25
CA ARG A 392 -25.75 -11.94 -3.51
C ARG A 392 -24.35 -11.31 -3.70
N LEU A 393 -24.20 -10.04 -3.36
CA LEU A 393 -22.91 -9.34 -3.45
C LEU A 393 -21.88 -9.97 -2.53
N LEU A 394 -22.24 -10.22 -1.28
CA LEU A 394 -21.35 -10.81 -0.28
C LEU A 394 -20.99 -12.27 -0.63
N ASP A 395 -21.95 -13.08 -1.06
CA ASP A 395 -21.69 -14.48 -1.46
C ASP A 395 -20.86 -14.55 -2.73
N GLY A 396 -21.13 -13.68 -3.70
CA GLY A 396 -20.33 -13.55 -4.91
C GLY A 396 -18.89 -13.14 -4.61
N TYR A 397 -18.70 -12.14 -3.74
CA TYR A 397 -17.40 -11.70 -3.28
C TYR A 397 -16.61 -12.86 -2.62
N ARG A 398 -17.21 -13.58 -1.68
CA ARG A 398 -16.60 -14.75 -1.04
C ARG A 398 -16.29 -15.85 -2.05
N SER A 399 -17.15 -16.05 -3.04
CA SER A 399 -16.90 -17.00 -4.12
C SER A 399 -15.66 -16.65 -4.92
N ILE A 400 -15.46 -15.37 -5.26
CA ILE A 400 -14.22 -14.93 -5.92
C ILE A 400 -13.01 -15.30 -5.08
N LEU A 401 -12.98 -14.89 -3.79
CA LEU A 401 -11.84 -15.11 -2.90
C LEU A 401 -11.49 -16.60 -2.78
N LYS A 402 -12.48 -17.44 -2.53
CA LYS A 402 -12.31 -18.91 -2.44
C LYS A 402 -11.75 -19.50 -3.72
N ARG A 403 -12.22 -19.04 -4.89
CA ARG A 403 -11.80 -19.59 -6.19
C ARG A 403 -10.41 -19.15 -6.61
N ILE A 404 -10.05 -17.88 -6.42
CA ILE A 404 -8.73 -17.36 -6.86
C ILE A 404 -7.59 -17.75 -5.91
N TYR A 405 -7.89 -18.03 -4.62
CA TYR A 405 -6.93 -18.44 -3.62
C TYR A 405 -7.04 -19.91 -3.20
N ALA A 406 -7.88 -20.69 -3.87
CA ALA A 406 -7.75 -22.15 -3.80
C ALA A 406 -6.33 -22.54 -4.21
N PRO A 407 -5.63 -23.41 -3.45
CA PRO A 407 -4.19 -23.68 -3.65
C PRO A 407 -3.81 -24.06 -5.08
N ASP A 408 -4.58 -24.96 -5.71
CA ASP A 408 -4.30 -25.37 -7.09
C ASP A 408 -4.51 -24.23 -8.08
N ALA A 409 -5.63 -23.49 -7.98
CA ALA A 409 -5.92 -22.35 -8.85
C ALA A 409 -4.87 -21.22 -8.71
N TYR A 410 -4.43 -20.97 -7.48
CA TYR A 410 -3.37 -19.99 -7.21
C TYR A 410 -2.05 -20.42 -7.87
N TYR A 411 -1.60 -21.66 -7.61
CA TYR A 411 -0.33 -22.13 -8.16
C TYR A 411 -0.36 -22.30 -9.69
N ASP A 412 -1.51 -22.66 -10.28
CA ASP A 412 -1.66 -22.71 -11.75
C ASP A 412 -1.54 -21.30 -12.36
N ARG A 413 -2.14 -20.29 -11.74
CA ARG A 413 -1.97 -18.89 -12.14
C ARG A 413 -0.52 -18.42 -12.03
N VAL A 414 0.18 -18.78 -10.96
CA VAL A 414 1.60 -18.44 -10.78
C VAL A 414 2.46 -19.17 -11.82
N ARG A 415 2.20 -20.45 -12.15
CA ARG A 415 2.90 -21.17 -13.24
C ARG A 415 2.75 -20.43 -14.57
N HIS A 416 1.52 -20.06 -14.91
CA HIS A 416 1.23 -19.33 -16.14
C HIS A 416 1.99 -17.99 -16.19
N PHE A 417 2.08 -17.26 -15.07
CA PHE A 417 2.92 -16.07 -14.98
C PHE A 417 4.39 -16.39 -15.22
N LEU A 418 4.95 -17.42 -14.57
CA LEU A 418 6.37 -17.77 -14.65
C LEU A 418 6.80 -18.27 -16.05
N GLU A 419 5.89 -18.75 -16.89
CA GLU A 419 6.18 -19.17 -18.28
C GLU A 419 6.74 -18.01 -19.09
N HIS A 420 6.19 -16.82 -18.90
CA HIS A 420 6.53 -15.63 -19.69
C HIS A 420 7.42 -14.62 -18.94
N TYR A 421 7.51 -14.73 -17.61
CA TYR A 421 8.25 -13.80 -16.78
C TYR A 421 9.76 -14.03 -16.85
N ARG A 422 10.51 -12.96 -17.05
CA ARG A 422 11.99 -12.98 -17.11
C ARG A 422 12.55 -11.96 -16.12
N PRO A 423 12.83 -12.38 -14.87
CA PRO A 423 13.30 -11.48 -13.82
C PRO A 423 14.66 -10.89 -14.15
N THR A 424 14.88 -9.67 -13.69
CA THR A 424 16.23 -9.12 -13.62
C THR A 424 17.06 -9.92 -12.60
N ARG A 425 18.25 -10.34 -12.97
CA ARG A 425 19.13 -11.09 -12.05
C ARG A 425 19.51 -10.24 -10.85
N THR A 426 19.17 -10.71 -9.66
CA THR A 426 19.60 -10.13 -8.38
C THR A 426 20.52 -11.10 -7.64
N ARG A 427 21.38 -10.57 -6.79
CA ARG A 427 22.18 -11.43 -5.90
C ARG A 427 21.27 -12.00 -4.82
N ARG A 428 21.27 -13.30 -4.64
CA ARG A 428 20.55 -13.98 -3.57
C ARG A 428 21.19 -13.67 -2.22
N SER A 429 20.36 -13.36 -1.23
CA SER A 429 20.78 -13.10 0.14
C SER A 429 20.60 -14.35 1.02
N LEU A 430 21.31 -14.42 2.13
CA LEU A 430 21.12 -15.47 3.12
C LEU A 430 19.67 -15.51 3.64
N SER A 431 19.04 -14.34 3.76
CA SER A 431 17.64 -14.24 4.21
C SER A 431 16.66 -14.93 3.24
N GLU A 432 16.94 -14.94 1.94
CA GLU A 432 16.10 -15.65 0.95
C GLU A 432 16.20 -17.18 1.10
N TYR A 433 17.38 -17.71 1.40
CA TYR A 433 17.53 -19.14 1.70
C TYR A 433 16.80 -19.53 3.00
N LEU A 434 16.89 -18.69 4.04
CA LEU A 434 16.15 -18.92 5.28
C LEU A 434 14.64 -18.82 5.07
N ALA A 435 14.18 -17.91 4.22
CA ALA A 435 12.77 -17.80 3.84
C ALA A 435 12.27 -19.06 3.12
N LEU A 436 13.07 -19.61 2.20
CA LEU A 436 12.78 -20.89 1.55
C LEU A 436 12.67 -22.03 2.58
N CYS A 437 13.65 -22.18 3.50
CA CYS A 437 13.61 -23.22 4.53
C CYS A 437 12.35 -23.11 5.39
N ARG A 438 12.00 -21.90 5.84
CA ARG A 438 10.77 -21.68 6.61
C ARG A 438 9.51 -21.96 5.79
N SER A 439 9.53 -21.65 4.49
CA SER A 439 8.44 -21.95 3.55
C SER A 439 8.24 -23.46 3.42
N VAL A 440 9.32 -24.22 3.24
CA VAL A 440 9.28 -25.69 3.17
C VAL A 440 8.69 -26.27 4.45
N VAL A 441 9.12 -25.80 5.62
CA VAL A 441 8.58 -26.28 6.89
C VAL A 441 7.10 -25.92 7.03
N LYS A 442 6.75 -24.64 6.88
CA LYS A 442 5.39 -24.14 7.19
C LYS A 442 4.36 -24.57 6.15
N GLN A 443 4.69 -24.58 4.86
CA GLN A 443 3.77 -24.92 3.78
C GLN A 443 3.95 -26.37 3.30
N GLY A 444 5.20 -26.86 3.21
CA GLY A 444 5.48 -28.19 2.66
C GLY A 444 5.35 -29.34 3.67
N ILE A 445 5.52 -29.09 4.98
CA ILE A 445 5.44 -30.12 6.02
C ILE A 445 4.15 -29.93 6.84
N LEU A 446 3.95 -28.75 7.40
CA LEU A 446 2.86 -28.45 8.33
C LEU A 446 1.57 -27.99 7.63
N GLY A 447 1.65 -27.52 6.38
CA GLY A 447 0.52 -26.95 5.67
C GLY A 447 -0.50 -27.98 5.16
N ASN A 448 -1.78 -27.58 5.13
CA ASN A 448 -2.87 -28.43 4.61
C ASN A 448 -2.78 -28.63 3.09
N ALA A 449 -2.25 -27.64 2.36
CA ALA A 449 -2.09 -27.65 0.89
C ALA A 449 -0.70 -28.17 0.44
N ARG A 450 -0.04 -29.00 1.27
CA ARG A 450 1.34 -29.46 1.03
C ARG A 450 1.55 -30.13 -0.34
N ALA A 451 0.57 -30.87 -0.83
CA ALA A 451 0.67 -31.55 -2.13
C ALA A 451 0.79 -30.52 -3.27
N SER A 452 -0.09 -29.51 -3.32
CA SER A 452 -0.07 -28.43 -4.31
C SER A 452 1.20 -27.59 -4.19
N TYR A 453 1.67 -27.33 -2.95
CA TYR A 453 2.93 -26.62 -2.70
C TYR A 453 4.13 -27.39 -3.26
N TRP A 454 4.28 -28.70 -2.98
CA TRP A 454 5.41 -29.48 -3.49
C TRP A 454 5.37 -29.62 -5.01
N LYS A 455 4.20 -29.89 -5.60
CA LYS A 455 4.05 -29.90 -7.05
C LYS A 455 4.51 -28.57 -7.67
N PHE A 456 4.10 -27.43 -7.09
CA PHE A 456 4.55 -26.12 -7.54
C PHE A 456 6.05 -25.91 -7.36
N LEU A 457 6.63 -26.28 -6.20
CA LEU A 457 8.05 -26.05 -5.91
C LEU A 457 8.96 -26.88 -6.82
N ILE A 458 8.54 -28.13 -7.15
CA ILE A 458 9.24 -28.99 -8.11
C ILE A 458 9.20 -28.38 -9.52
N ASP A 459 8.03 -27.91 -9.97
CA ASP A 459 7.90 -27.22 -11.25
C ASP A 459 8.80 -25.97 -11.29
N ALA A 460 8.81 -25.18 -10.21
CA ALA A 460 9.67 -24.00 -10.10
C ALA A 460 11.16 -24.35 -10.18
N ALA A 461 11.58 -25.45 -9.55
CA ALA A 461 12.99 -25.89 -9.55
C ALA A 461 13.41 -26.55 -10.89
N THR A 462 12.50 -27.10 -11.65
CA THR A 462 12.79 -27.82 -12.90
C THR A 462 12.49 -26.99 -14.14
N ARG A 463 11.30 -26.47 -14.28
CA ARG A 463 10.82 -25.76 -15.48
C ARG A 463 11.12 -24.27 -15.42
N TYR A 464 11.02 -23.65 -14.21
CA TYR A 464 11.11 -22.19 -14.03
C TYR A 464 12.39 -21.77 -13.27
N ARG A 465 13.50 -22.47 -13.48
CA ARG A 465 14.79 -22.23 -12.77
C ARG A 465 15.25 -20.77 -12.85
N HIS A 466 14.98 -20.09 -13.96
CA HIS A 466 15.34 -18.70 -14.20
C HIS A 466 14.61 -17.73 -13.24
N ALA A 467 13.45 -18.13 -12.73
CA ALA A 467 12.58 -17.34 -11.84
C ALA A 467 12.32 -18.03 -10.49
N PHE A 468 13.16 -19.00 -10.08
CA PHE A 468 12.95 -19.79 -8.86
C PHE A 468 12.80 -18.92 -7.60
N GLY A 469 13.60 -17.85 -7.45
CA GLY A 469 13.47 -16.92 -6.32
C GLY A 469 12.11 -16.22 -6.29
N THR A 470 11.63 -15.78 -7.45
CA THR A 470 10.29 -15.18 -7.60
C THR A 470 9.20 -16.21 -7.27
N ALA A 471 9.34 -17.45 -7.73
CA ALA A 471 8.38 -18.51 -7.41
C ALA A 471 8.27 -18.75 -5.90
N VAL A 472 9.39 -18.78 -5.17
CA VAL A 472 9.40 -18.91 -3.71
C VAL A 472 8.74 -17.71 -3.04
N THR A 473 9.04 -16.49 -3.50
CA THR A 473 8.40 -15.27 -3.01
C THR A 473 6.89 -15.32 -3.20
N LEU A 474 6.44 -15.73 -4.39
CA LEU A 474 5.01 -15.85 -4.69
C LEU A 474 4.34 -16.97 -3.87
N ALA A 475 5.02 -18.07 -3.59
CA ALA A 475 4.49 -19.10 -2.68
C ALA A 475 4.29 -18.54 -1.26
N ILE A 476 5.21 -17.74 -0.75
CA ILE A 476 5.11 -17.09 0.57
C ILE A 476 3.99 -16.03 0.57
N LEU A 477 3.90 -15.22 -0.47
CA LEU A 477 2.81 -14.22 -0.59
C LEU A 477 1.46 -14.92 -0.73
N GLY A 478 1.37 -15.99 -1.55
CA GLY A 478 0.15 -16.80 -1.68
C GLY A 478 -0.32 -17.35 -0.35
N TYR A 479 0.59 -17.81 0.50
CA TYR A 479 0.25 -18.23 1.86
C TYR A 479 -0.43 -17.11 2.66
N HIS A 480 0.13 -15.88 2.61
CA HIS A 480 -0.49 -14.73 3.27
C HIS A 480 -1.90 -14.46 2.74
N PHE A 481 -2.07 -14.42 1.42
CA PHE A 481 -3.37 -14.14 0.80
C PHE A 481 -4.41 -15.23 1.08
N CYS A 482 -4.02 -16.50 1.09
CA CYS A 482 -4.90 -17.60 1.50
C CYS A 482 -5.38 -17.40 2.95
N MET A 483 -4.47 -17.11 3.89
CA MET A 483 -4.83 -16.92 5.29
C MET A 483 -5.78 -15.75 5.48
N VAL A 484 -5.48 -14.60 4.88
CA VAL A 484 -6.29 -13.38 4.99
C VAL A 484 -7.68 -13.59 4.39
N THR A 485 -7.78 -14.27 3.24
CA THR A 485 -9.08 -14.54 2.59
C THR A 485 -9.88 -15.60 3.32
N GLU A 486 -9.23 -16.61 3.91
CA GLU A 486 -9.93 -17.58 4.78
C GLU A 486 -10.54 -16.90 6.01
N ASP A 487 -9.79 -15.97 6.66
CA ASP A 487 -10.28 -15.24 7.81
C ASP A 487 -11.43 -14.29 7.44
N ALA A 488 -11.34 -13.60 6.30
CA ALA A 488 -12.42 -12.77 5.78
C ALA A 488 -13.70 -13.59 5.51
N CYS A 489 -13.56 -14.81 4.99
CA CYS A 489 -14.70 -15.71 4.74
C CYS A 489 -15.33 -16.32 6.01
N ARG A 490 -14.62 -16.28 7.17
CA ARG A 490 -15.13 -16.83 8.45
C ARG A 490 -15.85 -15.79 9.31
N LYS A 491 -15.55 -14.51 9.13
CA LYS A 491 -16.06 -13.41 9.99
C LYS A 491 -17.53 -13.03 9.73
N VAL A 492 -18.24 -13.79 8.92
CA VAL A 492 -19.65 -13.49 8.54
C VAL A 492 -20.57 -14.68 8.85
#